data_ed33b4a1b8e844f2fd7af5575dabcc49
#
_entry.id   ed33b4a1b8e844f2fd7af5575dabcc49
#
_cell.length_a   1.000
_cell.length_b   1.000
_cell.length_c   1.000
_cell.angle_alpha   90.00
_cell.angle_beta   90.00
_cell.angle_gamma   90.00
#
_symmetry.space_group_name_H-M   'P 1'
#
loop_
_entity.id
_entity.type
_entity.pdbx_description
1 polymer ?
#
loop_
_entity_poly.entity_id
_entity_poly.type
_entity_poly.pdbx_seq_one_letter_code
_entity_poly.pdbx_strand_id
1 'polypeptide(L)'
;MGRGGEMPSNRARRAATGFSLVETVIAAAVIGVGLMGAAAGFLHAVGGLESSRQQTTAIFLAEQRIEQLKARALSKFPEVTAANYPDEGYGSVSSNGSTAAGYRRRVTIVDAPGGLGAMKLVEVTVFYRPVVGFGVQAGERQVRVSLLLTDRS
;
A
#
# COMPACT_ATOMS: atom_id res chain seq x y z
N MET A 1 64.60 -35.36 -55.64
CA MET A 1 63.47 -34.76 -56.37
C MET A 1 62.17 -35.12 -55.59
N GLY A 2 61.62 -34.19 -54.87
CA GLY A 2 60.34 -34.36 -54.12
C GLY A 2 59.68 -33.01 -54.04
N ARG A 3 58.66 -32.79 -54.88
CA ARG A 3 57.84 -31.60 -54.89
C ARG A 3 56.90 -31.59 -53.67
N GLY A 4 57.09 -30.65 -52.75
CA GLY A 4 56.14 -30.33 -51.68
C GLY A 4 54.95 -29.57 -52.26
N GLY A 5 53.82 -30.19 -52.24
CA GLY A 5 52.55 -29.53 -52.59
C GLY A 5 52.08 -28.68 -51.42
N GLU A 6 52.12 -27.35 -51.56
CA GLU A 6 51.45 -26.43 -50.63
C GLU A 6 49.95 -26.52 -50.89
N MET A 7 49.23 -26.93 -49.84
CA MET A 7 47.74 -26.79 -49.81
C MET A 7 47.35 -25.31 -49.56
N PRO A 8 46.53 -24.74 -50.43
CA PRO A 8 46.00 -23.40 -50.15
C PRO A 8 45.06 -23.46 -49.00
N SER A 9 45.38 -22.75 -47.91
CA SER A 9 44.50 -22.55 -46.77
C SER A 9 43.32 -21.65 -47.20
N ASN A 10 42.22 -22.31 -47.48
CA ASN A 10 40.93 -21.62 -47.76
C ASN A 10 40.40 -21.00 -46.49
N ARG A 11 40.92 -19.82 -46.07
CA ARG A 11 40.31 -18.99 -45.04
C ARG A 11 39.02 -18.43 -45.63
N ALA A 12 37.92 -19.10 -45.36
CA ALA A 12 36.59 -18.58 -45.58
C ALA A 12 36.47 -17.24 -44.85
N ARG A 13 36.60 -16.15 -45.62
CA ARG A 13 36.26 -14.80 -45.15
C ARG A 13 34.78 -14.85 -44.79
N ARG A 14 34.46 -14.97 -43.47
CA ARG A 14 33.11 -14.70 -42.97
C ARG A 14 32.80 -13.24 -43.35
N ALA A 15 31.93 -13.07 -44.34
CA ALA A 15 31.41 -11.79 -44.70
C ALA A 15 30.69 -11.25 -43.43
N ALA A 16 31.22 -10.17 -42.86
CA ALA A 16 30.53 -9.44 -41.81
C ALA A 16 29.29 -8.83 -42.48
N THR A 17 28.14 -9.47 -42.31
CA THR A 17 26.84 -8.92 -42.73
C THR A 17 26.56 -7.74 -41.82
N GLY A 18 26.71 -6.53 -42.35
CA GLY A 18 26.29 -5.29 -41.64
C GLY A 18 24.78 -5.31 -41.42
N PHE A 19 24.33 -4.72 -40.32
CA PHE A 19 22.91 -4.55 -40.02
C PHE A 19 22.21 -3.74 -41.13
N SER A 20 21.06 -4.23 -41.59
CA SER A 20 20.22 -3.51 -42.54
C SER A 20 19.58 -2.29 -41.81
N LEU A 21 19.43 -1.18 -42.52
CA LEU A 21 18.76 0.02 -42.03
C LEU A 21 17.35 -0.30 -41.53
N VAL A 22 16.64 -1.20 -42.20
CA VAL A 22 15.32 -1.68 -41.82
C VAL A 22 15.36 -2.42 -40.47
N GLU A 23 16.37 -3.29 -40.27
CA GLU A 23 16.53 -4.02 -39.01
C GLU A 23 16.80 -3.08 -37.83
N THR A 24 17.60 -2.04 -38.05
CA THR A 24 17.86 -1.01 -37.03
C THR A 24 16.60 -0.24 -36.67
N VAL A 25 15.78 0.11 -37.67
CA VAL A 25 14.49 0.82 -37.43
C VAL A 25 13.52 -0.07 -36.65
N ILE A 26 13.41 -1.35 -37.04
CA ILE A 26 12.54 -2.31 -36.33
C ILE A 26 13.03 -2.51 -34.90
N ALA A 27 14.34 -2.71 -34.69
CA ALA A 27 14.91 -2.85 -33.35
C ALA A 27 14.66 -1.62 -32.48
N ALA A 28 14.83 -0.41 -33.03
CA ALA A 28 14.52 0.84 -32.31
C ALA A 28 13.03 0.95 -31.95
N ALA A 29 12.13 0.56 -32.86
CA ALA A 29 10.69 0.56 -32.58
C ALA A 29 10.34 -0.43 -31.45
N VAL A 30 10.88 -1.66 -31.48
CA VAL A 30 10.64 -2.66 -30.43
C VAL A 30 11.17 -2.19 -29.07
N ILE A 31 12.38 -1.61 -29.05
CA ILE A 31 12.95 -1.04 -27.83
C ILE A 31 12.06 0.10 -27.30
N GLY A 32 11.59 0.99 -28.19
CA GLY A 32 10.72 2.09 -27.81
C GLY A 32 9.41 1.63 -27.16
N VAL A 33 8.75 0.64 -27.75
CA VAL A 33 7.53 0.02 -27.17
C VAL A 33 7.83 -0.66 -25.83
N GLY A 34 8.96 -1.37 -25.74
CA GLY A 34 9.40 -2.03 -24.52
C GLY A 34 9.65 -1.05 -23.38
N LEU A 35 10.31 0.07 -23.65
CA LEU A 35 10.57 1.13 -22.68
C LEU A 35 9.27 1.81 -22.21
N MET A 36 8.32 2.07 -23.12
CA MET A 36 7.00 2.60 -22.74
C MET A 36 6.24 1.67 -21.82
N GLY A 37 6.24 0.35 -22.12
CA GLY A 37 5.63 -0.67 -21.27
C GLY A 37 6.28 -0.75 -19.89
N ALA A 38 7.61 -0.70 -19.82
CA ALA A 38 8.36 -0.71 -18.57
C ALA A 38 8.05 0.54 -17.73
N ALA A 39 8.02 1.72 -18.34
CA ALA A 39 7.67 2.97 -17.67
C ALA A 39 6.25 2.95 -17.09
N ALA A 40 5.27 2.48 -17.87
CA ALA A 40 3.89 2.33 -17.40
C ALA A 40 3.80 1.34 -16.22
N GLY A 41 4.48 0.19 -16.31
CA GLY A 41 4.54 -0.79 -15.23
C GLY A 41 5.16 -0.23 -13.95
N PHE A 42 6.21 0.57 -14.06
CA PHE A 42 6.84 1.22 -12.91
C PHE A 42 5.89 2.21 -12.21
N LEU A 43 5.16 3.03 -12.97
CA LEU A 43 4.17 3.96 -12.41
C LEU A 43 3.05 3.23 -11.66
N HIS A 44 2.56 2.11 -12.21
CA HIS A 44 1.58 1.28 -11.52
C HIS A 44 2.13 0.66 -10.22
N ALA A 45 3.37 0.18 -10.24
CA ALA A 45 4.01 -0.39 -9.06
C ALA A 45 4.17 0.64 -7.94
N VAL A 46 4.63 1.85 -8.25
CA VAL A 46 4.77 2.94 -7.27
C VAL A 46 3.41 3.33 -6.67
N GLY A 47 2.37 3.44 -7.51
CA GLY A 47 1.00 3.72 -7.02
C GLY A 47 0.47 2.64 -6.08
N GLY A 48 0.76 1.36 -6.36
CA GLY A 48 0.41 0.23 -5.50
C GLY A 48 1.09 0.29 -4.14
N LEU A 49 2.37 0.63 -4.10
CA LEU A 49 3.15 0.79 -2.86
C LEU A 49 2.58 1.89 -1.97
N GLU A 50 2.25 3.05 -2.55
CA GLU A 50 1.70 4.17 -1.79
C GLU A 50 0.32 3.82 -1.20
N SER A 51 -0.55 3.17 -1.96
CA SER A 51 -1.84 2.68 -1.47
C SER A 51 -1.69 1.69 -0.31
N SER A 52 -0.74 0.76 -0.41
CA SER A 52 -0.44 -0.21 0.65
C SER A 52 0.09 0.46 1.91
N ARG A 53 0.95 1.47 1.77
CA ARG A 53 1.48 2.26 2.88
C ARG A 53 0.37 3.00 3.63
N GLN A 54 -0.55 3.63 2.90
CA GLN A 54 -1.70 4.33 3.49
C GLN A 54 -2.62 3.38 4.24
N GLN A 55 -2.87 2.19 3.69
CA GLN A 55 -3.65 1.15 4.36
C GLN A 55 -2.97 0.68 5.65
N THR A 56 -1.67 0.43 5.63
CA THR A 56 -0.89 0.04 6.82
C THR A 56 -0.94 1.12 7.89
N THR A 57 -0.83 2.39 7.50
CA THR A 57 -0.96 3.53 8.43
C THR A 57 -2.38 3.58 9.04
N ALA A 58 -3.42 3.35 8.24
CA ALA A 58 -4.80 3.31 8.73
C ALA A 58 -5.02 2.19 9.76
N ILE A 59 -4.46 0.99 9.51
CA ILE A 59 -4.48 -0.12 10.47
C ILE A 59 -3.79 0.29 11.77
N PHE A 60 -2.59 0.84 11.68
CA PHE A 60 -1.83 1.29 12.86
C PHE A 60 -2.61 2.32 13.68
N LEU A 61 -3.25 3.31 13.04
CA LEU A 61 -4.07 4.31 13.73
C LEU A 61 -5.31 3.70 14.41
N ALA A 62 -5.90 2.67 13.82
CA ALA A 62 -7.01 1.94 14.42
C ALA A 62 -6.55 1.13 15.64
N GLU A 63 -5.47 0.37 15.49
CA GLU A 63 -4.88 -0.44 16.58
C GLU A 63 -4.42 0.43 17.75
N GLN A 64 -3.77 1.54 17.48
CA GLN A 64 -3.37 2.50 18.52
C GLN A 64 -4.57 2.97 19.35
N ARG A 65 -5.69 3.27 18.70
CA ARG A 65 -6.90 3.68 19.43
C ARG A 65 -7.51 2.53 20.21
N ILE A 66 -7.51 1.32 19.67
CA ILE A 66 -7.95 0.12 20.37
C ILE A 66 -7.13 -0.11 21.64
N GLU A 67 -5.80 0.04 21.58
CA GLU A 67 -4.94 -0.12 22.75
C GLU A 67 -5.19 0.95 23.81
N GLN A 68 -5.45 2.19 23.41
CA GLN A 68 -5.86 3.26 24.33
C GLN A 68 -7.18 2.92 25.04
N LEU A 69 -8.16 2.39 24.30
CA LEU A 69 -9.45 1.98 24.83
C LEU A 69 -9.34 0.78 25.78
N LYS A 70 -8.49 -0.20 25.46
CA LYS A 70 -8.16 -1.31 26.36
C LYS A 70 -7.54 -0.82 27.66
N ALA A 71 -6.53 0.04 27.58
CA ALA A 71 -5.90 0.60 28.77
C ALA A 71 -6.88 1.38 29.63
N ARG A 72 -7.81 2.13 29.02
CA ARG A 72 -8.87 2.84 29.75
C ARG A 72 -9.87 1.88 30.35
N ALA A 73 -10.28 0.84 29.66
CA ALA A 73 -11.22 -0.15 30.15
C ALA A 73 -10.69 -0.91 31.38
N LEU A 74 -9.38 -1.18 31.46
CA LEU A 74 -8.76 -1.82 32.61
C LEU A 74 -8.82 -0.97 33.89
N SER A 75 -8.82 0.35 33.75
CA SER A 75 -8.84 1.28 34.89
C SER A 75 -10.22 1.85 35.18
N LYS A 76 -11.01 2.08 34.15
CA LYS A 76 -12.29 2.79 34.22
C LYS A 76 -13.26 2.31 33.15
N PHE A 77 -13.69 1.07 33.23
CA PHE A 77 -14.61 0.46 32.25
C PHE A 77 -15.89 1.26 31.99
N PRO A 78 -16.59 1.86 33.00
CA PRO A 78 -17.78 2.66 32.77
C PRO A 78 -17.52 3.92 31.91
N GLU A 79 -16.30 4.47 31.92
CA GLU A 79 -15.98 5.67 31.15
C GLU A 79 -15.73 5.39 29.65
N VAL A 80 -15.65 4.13 29.24
CA VAL A 80 -15.55 3.76 27.83
C VAL A 80 -16.93 3.85 27.20
N THR A 81 -17.28 5.05 26.76
CA THR A 81 -18.57 5.39 26.12
C THR A 81 -18.34 6.17 24.83
N ALA A 82 -19.28 6.12 23.90
CA ALA A 82 -19.17 6.86 22.63
C ALA A 82 -19.02 8.37 22.84
N ALA A 83 -19.63 8.94 23.91
CA ALA A 83 -19.53 10.35 24.22
C ALA A 83 -18.09 10.81 24.54
N ASN A 84 -17.27 9.93 25.13
CA ASN A 84 -15.89 10.24 25.49
C ASN A 84 -14.91 10.07 24.32
N TYR A 85 -15.38 9.53 23.19
CA TYR A 85 -14.56 9.27 22.00
C TYR A 85 -15.27 9.79 20.75
N PRO A 86 -15.37 11.12 20.58
CA PRO A 86 -16.01 11.73 19.43
C PRO A 86 -15.27 11.39 18.12
N ASP A 87 -15.97 11.50 17.01
CA ASP A 87 -15.39 11.35 15.68
C ASP A 87 -14.27 12.38 15.46
N GLU A 88 -13.13 11.92 14.97
CA GLU A 88 -11.99 12.77 14.60
C GLU A 88 -11.97 12.95 13.09
N GLY A 89 -12.17 14.19 12.63
CA GLY A 89 -12.17 14.56 11.22
C GLY A 89 -10.76 14.51 10.59
N TYR A 90 -10.72 14.77 9.29
CA TYR A 90 -9.44 14.96 8.61
C TYR A 90 -8.64 16.10 9.25
N GLY A 91 -7.35 15.84 9.49
CA GLY A 91 -6.47 16.82 10.14
C GLY A 91 -6.57 16.88 11.67
N SER A 92 -7.43 16.06 12.30
CA SER A 92 -7.56 16.01 13.77
C SER A 92 -7.10 14.70 14.40
N VAL A 93 -6.87 13.65 13.59
CA VAL A 93 -6.39 12.37 14.10
C VAL A 93 -4.95 12.51 14.61
N SER A 94 -4.77 12.34 15.92
CA SER A 94 -3.46 12.41 16.56
C SER A 94 -2.84 11.02 16.70
N SER A 95 -1.54 10.94 16.40
CA SER A 95 -0.73 9.74 16.58
C SER A 95 0.65 10.14 17.09
N ASN A 96 1.01 9.69 18.30
CA ASN A 96 2.33 9.93 18.92
C ASN A 96 2.81 11.40 18.86
N GLY A 97 1.89 12.34 19.09
CA GLY A 97 2.21 13.77 19.07
C GLY A 97 2.24 14.41 17.69
N SER A 98 1.97 13.64 16.64
CA SER A 98 1.86 14.14 15.26
C SER A 98 0.43 14.00 14.75
N THR A 99 0.03 14.87 13.83
CA THR A 99 -1.29 14.83 13.20
C THR A 99 -1.24 14.03 11.90
N ALA A 100 -2.13 13.04 11.79
CA ALA A 100 -2.31 12.24 10.58
C ALA A 100 -3.37 12.92 9.67
N ALA A 101 -2.97 13.97 8.95
CA ALA A 101 -3.88 14.85 8.20
C ALA A 101 -4.72 14.14 7.12
N GLY A 102 -4.20 13.08 6.53
CA GLY A 102 -4.88 12.31 5.48
C GLY A 102 -5.92 11.30 5.98
N TYR A 103 -6.19 11.27 7.29
CA TYR A 103 -7.04 10.27 7.92
C TYR A 103 -8.14 10.93 8.76
N ARG A 104 -9.30 10.27 8.84
CA ARG A 104 -10.34 10.53 9.85
C ARG A 104 -10.66 9.24 10.58
N ARG A 105 -11.06 9.33 11.83
CA ARG A 105 -11.31 8.17 12.67
C ARG A 105 -12.67 8.29 13.37
N ARG A 106 -13.39 7.17 13.37
CA ARG A 106 -14.65 7.01 14.10
C ARG A 106 -14.51 5.89 15.10
N VAL A 107 -15.06 6.11 16.30
CA VAL A 107 -15.15 5.10 17.34
C VAL A 107 -16.63 4.84 17.61
N THR A 108 -17.04 3.59 17.44
CA THR A 108 -18.39 3.13 17.79
C THR A 108 -18.31 2.20 18.98
N ILE A 109 -19.11 2.45 20.00
CA ILE A 109 -19.15 1.65 21.22
C ILE A 109 -20.60 1.23 21.44
N VAL A 110 -20.82 -0.07 21.54
CA VAL A 110 -22.12 -0.67 21.81
C VAL A 110 -22.04 -1.40 23.13
N ASP A 111 -22.85 -0.98 24.11
CA ASP A 111 -22.95 -1.62 25.41
C ASP A 111 -23.80 -2.89 25.31
N ALA A 112 -23.42 -3.91 26.07
CA ALA A 112 -24.12 -5.18 26.15
C ALA A 112 -24.54 -5.78 24.79
N PRO A 113 -23.60 -5.97 23.82
CA PRO A 113 -23.94 -6.49 22.51
C PRO A 113 -24.60 -7.87 22.64
N GLY A 114 -25.76 -8.05 21.98
CA GLY A 114 -26.48 -9.31 22.03
C GLY A 114 -27.05 -9.70 23.42
N GLY A 115 -27.20 -8.75 24.36
CA GLY A 115 -27.69 -9.00 25.70
C GLY A 115 -26.60 -9.54 26.66
N LEU A 116 -25.35 -9.56 26.25
CA LEU A 116 -24.21 -9.93 27.09
C LEU A 116 -23.89 -8.76 28.04
N GLY A 117 -24.43 -8.79 29.27
CA GLY A 117 -24.15 -7.79 30.31
C GLY A 117 -22.65 -7.67 30.60
N ALA A 118 -22.23 -6.51 31.07
CA ALA A 118 -20.85 -6.19 31.43
C ALA A 118 -19.81 -6.34 30.28
N MET A 119 -20.28 -6.26 29.03
CA MET A 119 -19.43 -6.26 27.83
C MET A 119 -19.69 -5.02 26.98
N LYS A 120 -18.66 -4.58 26.27
CA LYS A 120 -18.75 -3.49 25.28
C LYS A 120 -18.10 -3.95 23.98
N LEU A 121 -18.84 -3.82 22.86
CA LEU A 121 -18.26 -3.97 21.53
C LEU A 121 -17.73 -2.61 21.10
N VAL A 122 -16.43 -2.54 20.91
CA VAL A 122 -15.75 -1.36 20.41
C VAL A 122 -15.34 -1.60 18.96
N GLU A 123 -15.71 -0.67 18.09
CA GLU A 123 -15.31 -0.67 16.69
C GLU A 123 -14.61 0.64 16.37
N VAL A 124 -13.40 0.56 15.86
CA VAL A 124 -12.65 1.70 15.38
C VAL A 124 -12.53 1.62 13.86
N THR A 125 -13.09 2.60 13.17
CA THR A 125 -13.02 2.73 11.72
C THR A 125 -12.15 3.92 11.36
N VAL A 126 -11.09 3.67 10.59
CA VAL A 126 -10.22 4.71 10.04
C VAL A 126 -10.48 4.82 8.55
N PHE A 127 -10.77 6.02 8.11
CA PHE A 127 -11.03 6.36 6.71
C PHE A 127 -9.87 7.14 6.15
N TYR A 128 -9.56 6.91 4.88
CA TYR A 128 -8.52 7.63 4.16
C TYR A 128 -8.85 7.72 2.66
N ARG A 129 -8.28 8.72 2.00
CA ARG A 129 -8.41 8.89 0.55
C ARG A 129 -7.12 8.40 -0.11
N PRO A 130 -7.17 7.33 -0.93
CA PRO A 130 -5.98 6.84 -1.59
C PRO A 130 -5.35 7.90 -2.47
N VAL A 131 -4.04 8.06 -2.36
CA VAL A 131 -3.24 8.82 -3.33
C VAL A 131 -2.67 7.82 -4.31
N VAL A 132 -3.02 7.92 -5.58
CA VAL A 132 -2.54 7.04 -6.64
C VAL A 132 -1.95 7.89 -7.75
N GLY A 133 -0.67 7.70 -8.04
CA GLY A 133 0.01 8.46 -9.08
C GLY A 133 -0.01 9.97 -8.82
N PHE A 134 -0.70 10.71 -9.67
CA PHE A 134 -0.68 12.19 -9.66
C PHE A 134 -1.83 12.85 -8.87
N GLY A 135 -2.59 12.11 -8.07
CA GLY A 135 -3.71 12.73 -7.38
C GLY A 135 -4.40 11.88 -6.32
N VAL A 136 -5.23 12.56 -5.51
CA VAL A 136 -6.10 11.94 -4.52
C VAL A 136 -7.31 11.36 -5.22
N GLN A 137 -7.58 10.07 -5.02
CA GLN A 137 -8.80 9.45 -5.54
C GLN A 137 -10.03 9.98 -4.80
N ALA A 138 -11.13 10.18 -5.53
CA ALA A 138 -12.39 10.64 -4.96
C ALA A 138 -13.04 9.61 -4.02
N GLY A 139 -12.70 8.32 -4.16
CA GLY A 139 -13.22 7.24 -3.35
C GLY A 139 -12.54 7.16 -1.98
N GLU A 140 -13.31 7.29 -0.91
CA GLU A 140 -12.82 7.06 0.46
C GLU A 140 -12.70 5.54 0.71
N ARG A 141 -11.60 5.10 1.27
CA ARG A 141 -11.39 3.73 1.75
C ARG A 141 -11.43 3.70 3.26
N GLN A 142 -11.74 2.53 3.82
CA GLN A 142 -11.80 2.37 5.27
C GLN A 142 -11.11 1.08 5.72
N VAL A 143 -10.56 1.15 6.91
CA VAL A 143 -10.10 0.00 7.69
C VAL A 143 -10.89 -0.02 8.98
N ARG A 144 -11.35 -1.20 9.38
CA ARG A 144 -12.15 -1.41 10.56
C ARG A 144 -11.50 -2.45 11.45
N VAL A 145 -11.36 -2.12 12.74
CA VAL A 145 -10.90 -3.04 13.77
C VAL A 145 -11.93 -3.07 14.88
N SER A 146 -12.35 -4.24 15.30
CA SER A 146 -13.33 -4.43 16.37
C SER A 146 -12.76 -5.26 17.51
N LEU A 147 -13.20 -4.98 18.72
CA LEU A 147 -12.79 -5.63 19.93
C LEU A 147 -13.97 -5.73 20.90
N LEU A 148 -14.09 -6.88 21.58
CA LEU A 148 -14.99 -7.07 22.68
C LEU A 148 -14.25 -6.83 24.00
N LEU A 149 -14.67 -5.83 24.77
CA LEU A 149 -14.17 -5.52 26.10
C LEU A 149 -15.10 -6.13 27.14
N THR A 150 -14.52 -6.73 28.19
CA THR A 150 -15.26 -7.27 29.34
C THR A 150 -14.86 -6.52 30.59
N ASP A 151 -15.83 -6.25 31.45
CA ASP A 151 -15.56 -5.77 32.78
C ASP A 151 -14.89 -6.90 33.61
N ARG A 152 -13.79 -6.57 34.26
CA ARG A 152 -13.06 -7.49 35.13
C ARG A 152 -13.04 -7.03 36.59
N SER A 153 -13.88 -6.02 36.92
CA SER A 153 -13.98 -5.53 38.28
C SER A 153 -14.82 -6.45 39.20
#